data_3a612d42dbec5ae531d3b4583abd24df
#
_entry.id   3a612d42dbec5ae531d3b4583abd24df
#
_cell.length_a   1.000
_cell.length_b   1.000
_cell.length_c   1.000
_cell.angle_alpha   90.00
_cell.angle_beta   90.00
_cell.angle_gamma   90.00
#
_symmetry.space_group_name_H-M   'P 1'
#
loop_
_entity.id
_entity.type
_entity.pdbx_description
1 polymer ?
#
loop_
_entity_poly.entity_id
_entity_poly.type
_entity_poly.pdbx_seq_one_letter_code
_entity_poly.pdbx_strand_id
1 'polypeptide(L)'
;MANWLSYTSTEGASPRLAAVIILYEQQRQRVLFVKRNPSLPFMGGHHAFPGGSLSDADTGSRVINAPDLRSARLLTTAVRELFEETGILLPDLTEAENGSLQSLREKTVSEPAVFEAFLEKKNIFIDYLNFSPAGRWVTPSFSPIRFDTSYFFCSTSKPCFAAPMGAHAEIVGVEWITPAEALKRRDGKSMHVSTPVVFVLQRLHTFPLPEALKRLRHTPGFSNTLLDYIEPFPGIHLVPLQSCTLPPATHTNCVLIGEESIYIVDPGASETSEISRLFTHIDEVCENVGGTPAGILLTHDHPDHCAAAEALSKRYNVTVYGHPASLGS
;
A
#
# COMPACT_ATOMS: atom_id res chain seq x y z
N MET A 1 -3.67 19.45 17.41
CA MET A 1 -4.82 18.84 16.72
C MET A 1 -4.90 19.49 15.35
N ALA A 2 -4.52 18.80 14.30
CA ALA A 2 -4.62 19.33 12.94
C ALA A 2 -6.10 19.35 12.54
N ASN A 3 -6.52 20.50 12.03
CA ASN A 3 -7.91 20.78 11.67
C ASN A 3 -8.26 20.05 10.36
N TRP A 4 -8.79 18.84 10.45
CA TRP A 4 -9.15 17.97 9.31
C TRP A 4 -10.43 18.45 8.57
N LEU A 5 -11.13 19.47 9.12
CA LEU A 5 -12.47 19.86 8.66
C LEU A 5 -12.48 21.01 7.64
N SER A 6 -11.32 21.48 7.15
CA SER A 6 -11.28 22.62 6.23
C SER A 6 -10.94 22.28 4.77
N TYR A 7 -11.06 21.01 4.34
CA TYR A 7 -10.77 20.65 2.96
C TYR A 7 -12.05 20.70 2.08
N THR A 8 -12.30 21.87 1.47
CA THR A 8 -13.36 22.09 0.49
C THR A 8 -12.82 22.17 -0.94
N SER A 9 -11.91 21.32 -1.37
CA SER A 9 -11.57 21.23 -2.79
C SER A 9 -12.09 19.93 -3.39
N THR A 10 -13.03 20.04 -4.30
CA THR A 10 -13.63 18.96 -5.08
C THR A 10 -12.68 18.33 -6.10
N GLU A 11 -11.46 18.84 -6.25
CA GLU A 11 -10.38 18.24 -7.02
C GLU A 11 -9.25 17.82 -6.06
N GLY A 12 -9.17 16.54 -5.74
CA GLY A 12 -8.06 15.99 -4.98
C GLY A 12 -6.72 16.22 -5.69
N ALA A 13 -5.64 16.40 -4.92
CA ALA A 13 -4.30 16.55 -5.49
C ALA A 13 -3.99 15.43 -6.49
N SER A 14 -3.39 15.78 -7.63
CA SER A 14 -2.94 14.77 -8.58
C SER A 14 -1.92 13.84 -7.93
N PRO A 15 -2.05 12.51 -8.07
CA PRO A 15 -1.11 11.59 -7.44
C PRO A 15 0.27 11.69 -8.08
N ARG A 16 1.30 11.81 -7.26
CA ARG A 16 2.69 11.76 -7.70
C ARG A 16 3.10 10.34 -8.01
N LEU A 17 3.82 10.13 -9.12
CA LEU A 17 4.36 8.83 -9.44
C LEU A 17 5.39 8.40 -8.38
N ALA A 18 5.32 7.14 -7.99
CA ALA A 18 6.22 6.54 -7.01
C ALA A 18 6.51 5.08 -7.39
N ALA A 19 7.58 4.54 -6.84
CA ALA A 19 7.95 3.16 -7.04
C ALA A 19 8.49 2.55 -5.74
N VAL A 20 8.18 1.28 -5.53
CA VAL A 20 8.54 0.50 -4.35
C VAL A 20 9.12 -0.83 -4.79
N ILE A 21 10.12 -1.32 -4.07
CA ILE A 21 10.72 -2.62 -4.31
C ILE A 21 10.47 -3.59 -3.14
N ILE A 22 9.88 -4.74 -3.46
CA ILE A 22 9.75 -5.87 -2.55
C ILE A 22 11.00 -6.74 -2.75
N LEU A 23 12.01 -6.54 -1.93
CA LEU A 23 13.20 -7.38 -1.97
C LEU A 23 12.98 -8.61 -1.09
N TYR A 24 13.10 -9.80 -1.70
CA TYR A 24 12.77 -11.07 -1.08
C TYR A 24 13.98 -12.02 -1.05
N GLU A 25 14.39 -12.42 0.14
CA GLU A 25 15.43 -13.45 0.33
C GLU A 25 14.82 -14.85 0.29
N GLN A 26 15.19 -15.63 -0.72
CA GLN A 26 14.57 -16.94 -0.98
C GLN A 26 14.88 -17.99 0.10
N GLN A 27 16.10 -18.05 0.62
CA GLN A 27 16.52 -19.12 1.53
C GLN A 27 15.76 -19.11 2.86
N ARG A 28 15.52 -17.90 3.40
CA ARG A 28 14.81 -17.71 4.68
C ARG A 28 13.42 -17.15 4.52
N GLN A 29 12.96 -16.98 3.27
CA GLN A 29 11.63 -16.46 2.94
C GLN A 29 11.31 -15.15 3.65
N ARG A 30 12.25 -14.18 3.59
CA ARG A 30 12.15 -12.88 4.26
C ARG A 30 12.01 -11.76 3.25
N VAL A 31 11.27 -10.74 3.64
CA VAL A 31 11.22 -9.45 2.94
C VAL A 31 12.04 -8.42 3.68
N LEU A 32 12.56 -7.44 2.94
CA LEU A 32 13.25 -6.30 3.52
C LEU A 32 12.25 -5.19 3.83
N PHE A 33 12.26 -4.73 5.08
CA PHE A 33 11.50 -3.56 5.51
C PHE A 33 12.41 -2.42 5.95
N VAL A 34 11.94 -1.21 5.71
CA VAL A 34 12.45 0.02 6.30
C VAL A 34 11.45 0.54 7.33
N LYS A 35 11.94 1.13 8.42
CA LYS A 35 11.12 1.81 9.43
C LYS A 35 11.25 3.31 9.25
N ARG A 36 10.14 3.97 8.96
CA ARG A 36 10.07 5.41 8.79
C ARG A 36 10.24 6.13 10.12
N ASN A 37 10.93 7.26 10.08
CA ASN A 37 11.14 8.07 11.29
C ASN A 37 9.77 8.50 11.87
N PRO A 38 9.51 8.28 13.17
CA PRO A 38 8.24 8.65 13.80
C PRO A 38 7.92 10.14 13.73
N SER A 39 8.92 11.00 13.53
CA SER A 39 8.73 12.46 13.41
C SER A 39 8.16 12.91 12.05
N LEU A 40 8.07 12.01 11.05
CA LEU A 40 7.54 12.35 9.74
C LEU A 40 6.04 12.61 9.78
N PRO A 41 5.54 13.64 9.07
CA PRO A 41 4.11 13.97 9.05
C PRO A 41 3.26 12.94 8.31
N PHE A 42 3.84 12.18 7.38
CA PHE A 42 3.15 11.15 6.61
C PHE A 42 3.71 9.77 6.94
N MET A 43 2.86 8.90 7.50
CA MET A 43 3.18 7.52 7.86
C MET A 43 4.43 7.38 8.76
N GLY A 44 4.66 8.34 9.67
CA GLY A 44 5.74 8.26 10.64
C GLY A 44 5.61 7.01 11.53
N GLY A 45 6.73 6.32 11.77
CA GLY A 45 6.77 5.08 12.55
C GLY A 45 6.30 3.81 11.83
N HIS A 46 5.76 3.93 10.61
CA HIS A 46 5.34 2.76 9.81
C HIS A 46 6.55 2.00 9.26
N HIS A 47 6.34 0.70 9.08
CA HIS A 47 7.22 -0.16 8.32
C HIS A 47 6.71 -0.22 6.88
N ALA A 48 7.62 -0.11 5.93
CA ALA A 48 7.32 -0.11 4.50
C ALA A 48 8.37 -0.90 3.74
N PHE A 49 8.05 -1.27 2.51
CA PHE A 49 9.08 -1.68 1.56
C PHE A 49 9.87 -0.44 1.10
N PRO A 50 11.15 -0.56 0.79
CA PRO A 50 11.96 0.55 0.26
C PRO A 50 11.32 1.15 -0.99
N GLY A 51 11.28 2.49 -1.06
CA GLY A 51 10.73 3.18 -2.19
C GLY A 51 10.37 4.64 -1.94
N GLY A 52 10.15 5.36 -3.03
CA GLY A 52 9.84 6.79 -2.96
C GLY A 52 9.30 7.36 -4.27
N SER A 53 9.30 8.67 -4.36
CA SER A 53 8.76 9.42 -5.49
C SER A 53 9.68 9.37 -6.70
N LEU A 54 9.08 9.29 -7.90
CA LEU A 54 9.79 9.48 -9.16
C LEU A 54 10.43 10.87 -9.18
N SER A 55 11.74 10.90 -9.40
CA SER A 55 12.50 12.12 -9.67
C SER A 55 12.60 12.39 -11.19
N ASP A 56 12.75 13.65 -11.59
CA ASP A 56 13.07 13.98 -12.98
C ASP A 56 14.45 13.45 -13.39
N ALA A 57 15.32 13.22 -12.42
CA ALA A 57 16.63 12.59 -12.61
C ALA A 57 16.55 11.08 -12.89
N ASP A 58 15.44 10.41 -12.60
CA ASP A 58 15.22 8.99 -12.90
C ASP A 58 14.85 8.87 -14.38
N THR A 59 15.85 8.82 -15.27
CA THR A 59 15.64 8.85 -16.72
C THR A 59 15.27 7.49 -17.31
N GLY A 60 15.67 6.40 -16.63
CA GLY A 60 15.52 5.03 -17.11
C GLY A 60 16.56 4.63 -18.15
N SER A 61 17.59 5.47 -18.40
CA SER A 61 18.59 5.26 -19.44
C SER A 61 19.46 4.01 -19.20
N ARG A 62 19.56 3.56 -17.96
CA ARG A 62 20.33 2.37 -17.57
C ARG A 62 19.49 1.12 -17.36
N VAL A 63 18.19 1.17 -17.70
CA VAL A 63 17.30 0.01 -17.65
C VAL A 63 17.17 -0.61 -19.04
N ILE A 64 17.43 -1.91 -19.13
CA ILE A 64 17.25 -2.70 -20.37
C ILE A 64 16.01 -3.59 -20.25
N ASN A 65 15.46 -4.01 -21.38
CA ASN A 65 14.30 -4.90 -21.49
C ASN A 65 13.01 -4.38 -20.82
N ALA A 66 12.91 -3.09 -20.53
CA ALA A 66 11.67 -2.52 -20.03
C ALA A 66 10.62 -2.42 -21.15
N PRO A 67 9.33 -2.64 -20.87
CA PRO A 67 8.27 -2.59 -21.88
C PRO A 67 8.04 -1.17 -22.43
N ASP A 68 8.33 -0.16 -21.64
CA ASP A 68 8.20 1.26 -22.00
C ASP A 68 9.08 2.15 -21.11
N LEU A 69 9.21 3.42 -21.49
CA LEU A 69 10.03 4.41 -20.77
C LEU A 69 9.49 4.68 -19.36
N ARG A 70 8.17 4.68 -19.15
CA ARG A 70 7.58 4.88 -17.82
C ARG A 70 8.01 3.76 -16.86
N SER A 71 7.94 2.52 -17.31
CA SER A 71 8.37 1.35 -16.55
C SER A 71 9.88 1.39 -16.25
N ALA A 72 10.70 1.82 -17.22
CA ALA A 72 12.14 1.99 -17.00
C ALA A 72 12.43 3.05 -15.92
N ARG A 73 11.80 4.21 -16.00
CA ARG A 73 11.95 5.30 -15.03
C ARG A 73 11.52 4.87 -13.62
N LEU A 74 10.36 4.22 -13.50
CA LEU A 74 9.85 3.73 -12.21
C LEU A 74 10.75 2.65 -11.60
N LEU A 75 11.31 1.76 -12.41
CA LEU A 75 12.27 0.78 -11.92
C LEU A 75 13.58 1.45 -11.45
N THR A 76 14.07 2.46 -12.17
CA THR A 76 15.22 3.29 -11.71
C THR A 76 14.93 3.90 -10.35
N THR A 77 13.74 4.52 -10.19
CA THR A 77 13.30 5.06 -8.89
C THR A 77 13.36 4.00 -7.80
N ALA A 78 12.76 2.83 -8.01
CA ALA A 78 12.69 1.78 -7.01
C ALA A 78 14.09 1.29 -6.58
N VAL A 79 15.01 1.13 -7.53
CA VAL A 79 16.39 0.68 -7.24
C VAL A 79 17.22 1.79 -6.59
N ARG A 80 17.04 3.05 -6.98
CA ARG A 80 17.70 4.20 -6.36
C ARG A 80 17.25 4.37 -4.90
N GLU A 81 15.96 4.33 -4.64
CA GLU A 81 15.39 4.45 -3.30
C GLU A 81 15.83 3.28 -2.39
N LEU A 82 15.85 2.05 -2.93
CA LEU A 82 16.43 0.92 -2.19
C LEU A 82 17.87 1.22 -1.75
N PHE A 83 18.69 1.74 -2.66
CA PHE A 83 20.07 2.08 -2.36
C PHE A 83 20.17 3.22 -1.33
N GLU A 84 19.38 4.29 -1.49
CA GLU A 84 19.34 5.43 -0.57
C GLU A 84 18.91 5.02 0.84
N GLU A 85 17.86 4.22 0.96
CA GLU A 85 17.28 3.85 2.25
C GLU A 85 18.04 2.74 2.97
N THR A 86 18.65 1.81 2.24
CA THR A 86 19.23 0.57 2.81
C THR A 86 20.71 0.36 2.52
N GLY A 87 21.27 1.05 1.54
CA GLY A 87 22.63 0.81 1.05
C GLY A 87 22.78 -0.40 0.13
N ILE A 88 21.69 -1.10 -0.20
CA ILE A 88 21.72 -2.25 -1.12
C ILE A 88 21.68 -1.73 -2.56
N LEU A 89 22.69 -2.07 -3.33
CA LEU A 89 22.76 -1.75 -4.76
C LEU A 89 22.45 -2.98 -5.60
N LEU A 90 21.41 -2.89 -6.44
CA LEU A 90 21.07 -3.93 -7.41
C LEU A 90 21.45 -3.48 -8.84
N PRO A 91 21.89 -4.40 -9.71
CA PRO A 91 22.26 -5.78 -9.44
C PRO A 91 23.54 -5.91 -8.62
N ASP A 92 23.70 -7.03 -7.96
CA ASP A 92 24.70 -7.40 -6.97
C ASP A 92 26.14 -6.93 -7.35
N LEU A 93 26.51 -5.75 -6.90
CA LEU A 93 27.92 -5.35 -6.93
C LEU A 93 28.59 -5.93 -5.70
N THR A 94 29.48 -6.86 -5.95
CA THR A 94 30.35 -7.47 -4.97
C THR A 94 30.93 -6.44 -4.00
N GLU A 95 31.06 -6.82 -2.74
CA GLU A 95 31.51 -6.12 -1.54
C GLU A 95 32.78 -5.23 -1.66
N ALA A 96 33.27 -4.98 -2.85
CA ALA A 96 34.60 -4.47 -3.07
C ALA A 96 34.89 -3.04 -2.62
N GLU A 97 33.88 -2.20 -2.30
CA GLU A 97 34.14 -0.79 -2.00
C GLU A 97 33.15 -0.17 -1.00
N ASN A 98 33.06 -0.71 0.22
CA ASN A 98 32.14 -0.20 1.25
C ASN A 98 32.24 1.32 1.53
N GLY A 99 33.44 1.92 1.48
CA GLY A 99 33.60 3.36 1.73
C GLY A 99 33.15 4.26 0.58
N SER A 100 33.37 3.85 -0.67
CA SER A 100 32.95 4.62 -1.84
C SER A 100 31.43 4.56 -2.06
N LEU A 101 30.79 3.43 -1.72
CA LEU A 101 29.33 3.28 -1.79
C LEU A 101 28.61 4.11 -0.74
N GLN A 102 29.15 4.25 0.47
CA GLN A 102 28.54 5.10 1.49
C GLN A 102 28.55 6.58 1.09
N SER A 103 29.67 7.08 0.55
CA SER A 103 29.75 8.45 0.03
C SER A 103 28.82 8.67 -1.18
N LEU A 104 28.70 7.67 -2.05
CA LEU A 104 27.75 7.69 -3.15
C LEU A 104 26.32 7.78 -2.63
N ARG A 105 25.95 6.96 -1.66
CA ARG A 105 24.62 6.92 -1.03
C ARG A 105 24.23 8.28 -0.46
N GLU A 106 25.13 8.90 0.31
CA GLU A 106 24.90 10.23 0.89
C GLU A 106 24.66 11.31 -0.18
N LYS A 107 25.43 11.23 -1.28
CA LYS A 107 25.26 12.16 -2.41
C LYS A 107 23.96 11.92 -3.16
N THR A 108 23.56 10.66 -3.36
CA THR A 108 22.33 10.32 -4.09
C THR A 108 21.09 10.88 -3.40
N VAL A 109 21.02 10.87 -2.07
CA VAL A 109 19.91 11.46 -1.31
C VAL A 109 19.75 12.95 -1.57
N SER A 110 20.85 13.70 -1.68
CA SER A 110 20.80 15.14 -1.97
C SER A 110 20.68 15.46 -3.45
N GLU A 111 21.18 14.61 -4.32
CA GLU A 111 21.26 14.78 -5.76
C GLU A 111 20.98 13.45 -6.49
N PRO A 112 19.71 13.08 -6.75
CA PRO A 112 19.33 11.79 -7.35
C PRO A 112 20.03 11.46 -8.68
N ALA A 113 20.39 12.48 -9.48
CA ALA A 113 21.11 12.32 -10.76
C ALA A 113 22.46 11.59 -10.61
N VAL A 114 23.08 11.67 -9.44
CA VAL A 114 24.38 11.01 -9.15
C VAL A 114 24.25 9.49 -9.25
N PHE A 115 23.09 8.93 -8.98
CA PHE A 115 22.84 7.49 -9.07
C PHE A 115 22.99 6.95 -10.50
N GLU A 116 22.25 7.50 -11.46
CA GLU A 116 22.36 7.05 -12.88
C GLU A 116 23.75 7.37 -13.46
N ALA A 117 24.35 8.52 -13.12
CA ALA A 117 25.72 8.84 -13.51
C ALA A 117 26.73 7.83 -12.99
N PHE A 118 26.54 7.31 -11.77
CA PHE A 118 27.37 6.22 -11.23
C PHE A 118 27.16 4.92 -12.01
N LEU A 119 25.90 4.54 -12.30
CA LEU A 119 25.62 3.33 -13.09
C LEU A 119 26.25 3.43 -14.48
N GLU A 120 26.17 4.61 -15.10
CA GLU A 120 26.81 4.88 -16.39
C GLU A 120 28.33 4.74 -16.33
N LYS A 121 28.97 5.41 -15.38
CA LYS A 121 30.42 5.37 -15.16
C LYS A 121 30.93 3.95 -14.94
N LYS A 122 30.15 3.11 -14.26
CA LYS A 122 30.50 1.71 -13.98
C LYS A 122 30.02 0.74 -15.06
N ASN A 123 29.36 1.24 -16.09
CA ASN A 123 28.72 0.46 -17.16
C ASN A 123 27.74 -0.61 -16.63
N ILE A 124 26.96 -0.25 -15.61
CA ILE A 124 25.98 -1.13 -14.98
C ILE A 124 24.63 -0.90 -15.67
N PHE A 125 23.92 -1.99 -15.93
CA PHE A 125 22.55 -1.99 -16.42
C PHE A 125 21.63 -2.73 -15.46
N ILE A 126 20.42 -2.20 -15.29
CA ILE A 126 19.34 -2.83 -14.54
C ILE A 126 18.50 -3.59 -15.56
N ASP A 127 18.49 -4.92 -15.50
CA ASP A 127 17.67 -5.72 -16.38
C ASP A 127 16.25 -5.87 -15.80
N TYR A 128 15.28 -5.28 -16.50
CA TYR A 128 13.86 -5.31 -16.07
C TYR A 128 13.32 -6.73 -15.90
N LEU A 129 13.84 -7.71 -16.64
CA LEU A 129 13.41 -9.11 -16.54
C LEU A 129 13.73 -9.77 -15.19
N ASN A 130 14.66 -9.19 -14.42
CA ASN A 130 14.95 -9.65 -13.05
C ASN A 130 13.92 -9.17 -12.02
N PHE A 131 12.94 -8.36 -12.45
CA PHE A 131 11.91 -7.78 -11.61
C PHE A 131 10.52 -8.20 -12.09
N SER A 132 9.70 -8.65 -11.16
CA SER A 132 8.30 -8.96 -11.46
C SER A 132 7.42 -7.78 -11.04
N PRO A 133 6.53 -7.26 -11.91
CA PRO A 133 5.50 -6.34 -11.47
C PRO A 133 4.67 -6.95 -10.35
N ALA A 134 4.49 -6.22 -9.25
CA ALA A 134 3.81 -6.68 -8.03
C ALA A 134 2.65 -5.77 -7.63
N GLY A 135 1.99 -5.20 -8.63
CA GLY A 135 0.80 -4.38 -8.47
C GLY A 135 1.05 -2.87 -8.55
N ARG A 136 -0.04 -2.14 -8.55
CA ARG A 136 -0.08 -0.67 -8.57
C ARG A 136 -1.15 -0.19 -7.59
N TRP A 137 -0.78 0.77 -6.76
CA TRP A 137 -1.66 1.33 -5.74
C TRP A 137 -1.71 2.85 -5.86
N VAL A 138 -2.92 3.40 -5.91
CA VAL A 138 -3.10 4.84 -5.96
C VAL A 138 -3.76 5.30 -4.67
N THR A 139 -3.13 6.27 -4.02
CA THR A 139 -3.70 6.87 -2.81
C THR A 139 -5.05 7.49 -3.14
N PRO A 140 -6.03 7.28 -2.30
CA PRO A 140 -7.38 7.79 -2.44
C PRO A 140 -7.49 9.29 -2.73
N SER A 141 -8.58 9.72 -3.44
CA SER A 141 -8.76 11.11 -3.87
C SER A 141 -8.95 12.11 -2.71
N PHE A 142 -9.46 11.67 -1.58
CA PHE A 142 -9.63 12.50 -0.39
C PHE A 142 -8.35 12.72 0.42
N SER A 143 -7.27 11.97 0.13
CA SER A 143 -6.00 12.16 0.83
C SER A 143 -5.32 13.45 0.37
N PRO A 144 -4.81 14.29 1.28
CA PRO A 144 -4.08 15.51 0.92
C PRO A 144 -2.73 15.22 0.25
N ILE A 145 -2.17 14.05 0.50
CA ILE A 145 -0.92 13.57 -0.11
C ILE A 145 -1.23 12.29 -0.86
N ARG A 146 -0.98 12.28 -2.17
CA ARG A 146 -1.33 11.15 -3.02
C ARG A 146 -0.15 10.67 -3.84
N PHE A 147 -0.07 9.34 -3.96
CA PHE A 147 0.91 8.65 -4.79
C PHE A 147 0.22 7.66 -5.72
N ASP A 148 0.75 7.51 -6.91
CA ASP A 148 0.49 6.43 -7.87
C ASP A 148 1.73 5.53 -7.85
N THR A 149 1.68 4.48 -7.05
CA THR A 149 2.85 3.68 -6.67
C THR A 149 2.86 2.35 -7.43
N SER A 150 3.92 2.11 -8.19
CA SER A 150 4.19 0.83 -8.83
C SER A 150 5.09 -0.03 -7.93
N TYR A 151 4.71 -1.28 -7.73
CA TYR A 151 5.46 -2.24 -6.92
C TYR A 151 6.24 -3.19 -7.84
N PHE A 152 7.52 -3.38 -7.52
CA PHE A 152 8.40 -4.33 -8.18
C PHE A 152 8.88 -5.37 -7.18
N PHE A 153 8.80 -6.64 -7.55
CA PHE A 153 9.33 -7.74 -6.77
C PHE A 153 10.68 -8.17 -7.35
N CYS A 154 11.67 -8.30 -6.48
CA CYS A 154 12.97 -8.85 -6.82
C CYS A 154 13.38 -9.88 -5.77
N SER A 155 13.87 -11.05 -6.21
CA SER A 155 14.36 -12.08 -5.31
C SER A 155 15.88 -12.13 -5.30
N THR A 156 16.46 -12.41 -4.12
CA THR A 156 17.90 -12.65 -3.94
C THR A 156 18.13 -14.01 -3.29
N SER A 157 19.15 -14.71 -3.74
CA SER A 157 19.61 -15.97 -3.11
C SER A 157 20.63 -15.74 -1.99
N LYS A 158 21.19 -14.53 -1.90
CA LYS A 158 22.21 -14.17 -0.91
C LYS A 158 21.63 -13.17 0.10
N PRO A 159 21.96 -13.28 1.39
CA PRO A 159 21.64 -12.25 2.35
C PRO A 159 22.40 -10.96 1.98
N CYS A 160 21.67 -9.85 1.80
CA CYS A 160 22.27 -8.54 1.63
C CYS A 160 22.33 -7.84 2.97
N PHE A 161 23.46 -7.21 3.26
CA PHE A 161 23.58 -6.34 4.42
C PHE A 161 22.83 -5.03 4.13
N ALA A 162 21.94 -4.65 5.04
CA ALA A 162 21.14 -3.44 4.93
C ALA A 162 21.25 -2.63 6.23
N ALA A 163 21.45 -1.32 6.11
CA ALA A 163 21.53 -0.43 7.26
C ALA A 163 20.90 0.93 6.96
N PRO A 164 20.26 1.60 7.95
CA PRO A 164 19.78 2.96 7.79
C PRO A 164 20.96 3.94 7.72
N MET A 165 20.75 5.15 7.16
CA MET A 165 21.80 6.16 7.04
C MET A 165 22.19 6.84 8.37
N GLY A 166 21.28 6.85 9.36
CA GLY A 166 21.52 7.49 10.65
C GLY A 166 20.25 7.90 11.37
N ALA A 167 20.37 8.32 12.62
CA ALA A 167 19.23 8.58 13.52
C ALA A 167 18.31 9.75 13.09
N HIS A 168 18.78 10.65 12.26
CA HIS A 168 18.01 11.82 11.77
C HIS A 168 17.52 11.65 10.33
N ALA A 169 17.79 10.51 9.71
CA ALA A 169 17.34 10.19 8.36
C ALA A 169 15.82 9.94 8.33
N GLU A 170 15.25 9.94 7.12
CA GLU A 170 13.86 9.54 6.88
C GLU A 170 13.60 8.10 7.37
N ILE A 171 14.57 7.22 7.20
CA ILE A 171 14.55 5.83 7.63
C ILE A 171 15.45 5.66 8.86
N VAL A 172 14.86 5.15 9.94
CA VAL A 172 15.55 4.93 11.24
C VAL A 172 15.81 3.46 11.55
N GLY A 173 15.32 2.56 10.73
CA GLY A 173 15.54 1.11 10.90
C GLY A 173 15.40 0.36 9.60
N VAL A 174 16.11 -0.75 9.50
CA VAL A 174 16.04 -1.70 8.38
C VAL A 174 16.03 -3.10 8.96
N GLU A 175 15.11 -3.95 8.54
CA GLU A 175 15.04 -5.33 9.01
C GLU A 175 14.61 -6.31 7.91
N TRP A 176 15.14 -7.53 8.03
CA TRP A 176 14.68 -8.68 7.26
C TRP A 176 13.71 -9.50 8.11
N ILE A 177 12.48 -9.66 7.65
CA ILE A 177 11.41 -10.30 8.41
C ILE A 177 10.61 -11.26 7.50
N THR A 178 10.13 -12.38 8.06
CA THR A 178 9.23 -13.25 7.30
C THR A 178 7.85 -12.63 7.20
N PRO A 179 7.09 -12.87 6.11
CA PRO A 179 5.71 -12.41 6.01
C PRO A 179 4.84 -12.82 7.20
N ALA A 180 4.97 -14.06 7.68
CA ALA A 180 4.24 -14.56 8.84
C ALA A 180 4.54 -13.76 10.13
N GLU A 181 5.81 -13.48 10.41
CA GLU A 181 6.18 -12.71 11.61
C GLU A 181 5.76 -11.24 11.49
N ALA A 182 5.84 -10.65 10.29
CA ALA A 182 5.36 -9.28 10.05
C ALA A 182 3.85 -9.16 10.30
N LEU A 183 3.04 -10.10 9.79
CA LEU A 183 1.60 -10.17 10.03
C LEU A 183 1.30 -10.35 11.52
N LYS A 184 1.98 -11.28 12.19
CA LYS A 184 1.83 -11.49 13.64
C LYS A 184 2.16 -10.23 14.45
N ARG A 185 3.22 -9.50 14.12
CA ARG A 185 3.59 -8.25 14.80
C ARG A 185 2.60 -7.13 14.51
N ARG A 186 2.03 -7.07 13.30
CA ARG A 186 0.93 -6.18 12.95
C ARG A 186 -0.29 -6.45 13.83
N ASP A 187 -0.74 -7.71 13.91
CA ASP A 187 -1.92 -8.12 14.67
C ASP A 187 -1.73 -7.85 16.18
N GLY A 188 -0.51 -8.08 16.68
CA GLY A 188 -0.09 -7.70 18.03
C GLY A 188 0.15 -6.20 18.24
N LYS A 189 -0.15 -5.33 17.24
CA LYS A 189 -0.01 -3.86 17.29
C LYS A 189 1.42 -3.37 17.58
N SER A 190 2.43 -4.22 17.37
CA SER A 190 3.84 -3.86 17.53
C SER A 190 4.52 -3.42 16.23
N MET A 191 3.80 -3.55 15.10
CA MET A 191 4.24 -3.11 13.78
C MET A 191 3.10 -2.41 13.06
N HIS A 192 3.33 -1.20 12.55
CA HIS A 192 2.38 -0.48 11.72
C HIS A 192 2.80 -0.61 10.26
N VAL A 193 1.88 -1.07 9.42
CA VAL A 193 2.05 -1.24 7.97
C VAL A 193 0.81 -0.75 7.25
N SER A 194 0.97 -0.31 6.00
CA SER A 194 -0.16 0.14 5.18
C SER A 194 -0.89 -1.04 4.52
N THR A 195 -2.13 -0.80 4.05
CA THR A 195 -2.94 -1.79 3.32
C THR A 195 -2.18 -2.46 2.17
N PRO A 196 -1.48 -1.74 1.27
CA PRO A 196 -0.69 -2.38 0.22
C PRO A 196 0.36 -3.35 0.76
N VAL A 197 1.00 -3.00 1.89
CA VAL A 197 2.01 -3.86 2.52
C VAL A 197 1.36 -5.11 3.10
N VAL A 198 0.22 -4.98 3.77
CA VAL A 198 -0.55 -6.13 4.29
C VAL A 198 -0.94 -7.07 3.15
N PHE A 199 -1.47 -6.53 2.06
CA PHE A 199 -1.84 -7.31 0.88
C PHE A 199 -0.66 -8.14 0.35
N VAL A 200 0.53 -7.54 0.21
CA VAL A 200 1.73 -8.26 -0.22
C VAL A 200 2.12 -9.36 0.77
N LEU A 201 2.15 -9.03 2.07
CA LEU A 201 2.52 -9.99 3.11
C LEU A 201 1.59 -11.20 3.14
N GLN A 202 0.28 -10.99 3.05
CA GLN A 202 -0.70 -12.06 3.01
C GLN A 202 -0.49 -13.00 1.80
N ARG A 203 -0.25 -12.45 0.58
CA ARG A 203 0.00 -13.27 -0.61
C ARG A 203 1.28 -14.08 -0.47
N LEU A 204 2.37 -13.45 0.01
CA LEU A 204 3.65 -14.15 0.22
C LEU A 204 3.59 -15.18 1.37
N HIS A 205 2.68 -15.00 2.34
CA HIS A 205 2.49 -15.96 3.42
C HIS A 205 1.63 -17.15 3.01
N THR A 206 0.52 -16.87 2.31
CA THR A 206 -0.52 -17.87 2.05
C THR A 206 -0.21 -18.77 0.84
N PHE A 207 0.47 -18.23 -0.18
CA PHE A 207 0.66 -18.92 -1.45
C PHE A 207 2.14 -19.24 -1.72
N PRO A 208 2.43 -20.35 -2.44
CA PRO A 208 3.75 -20.58 -3.02
C PRO A 208 4.18 -19.37 -3.88
N LEU A 209 5.48 -19.04 -3.89
CA LEU A 209 5.99 -17.82 -4.51
C LEU A 209 5.49 -17.57 -5.95
N PRO A 210 5.45 -18.57 -6.88
CA PRO A 210 4.95 -18.32 -8.23
C PRO A 210 3.48 -17.88 -8.27
N GLU A 211 2.63 -18.47 -7.42
CA GLU A 211 1.22 -18.11 -7.31
C GLU A 211 1.05 -16.76 -6.61
N ALA A 212 1.81 -16.49 -5.56
CA ALA A 212 1.83 -15.19 -4.89
C ALA A 212 2.16 -14.06 -5.89
N LEU A 213 3.20 -14.23 -6.72
CA LEU A 213 3.59 -13.26 -7.74
C LEU A 213 2.50 -13.04 -8.81
N LYS A 214 1.81 -14.10 -9.21
CA LYS A 214 0.67 -13.99 -10.12
C LYS A 214 -0.44 -13.14 -9.52
N ARG A 215 -0.79 -13.37 -8.24
CA ARG A 215 -1.82 -12.63 -7.52
C ARG A 215 -1.44 -11.19 -7.23
N LEU A 216 -0.17 -10.91 -6.96
CA LEU A 216 0.33 -9.55 -6.72
C LEU A 216 0.22 -8.63 -7.95
N ARG A 217 0.18 -9.18 -9.17
CA ARG A 217 -0.02 -8.38 -10.39
C ARG A 217 -1.42 -7.76 -10.48
N HIS A 218 -2.39 -8.35 -9.82
CA HIS A 218 -3.78 -7.92 -9.81
C HIS A 218 -4.10 -7.35 -8.43
N THR A 219 -3.98 -6.02 -8.30
CA THR A 219 -4.43 -5.34 -7.09
C THR A 219 -5.94 -5.27 -7.08
N PRO A 220 -6.58 -5.53 -5.92
CA PRO A 220 -8.04 -5.45 -5.81
C PRO A 220 -8.56 -4.06 -6.19
N GLY A 221 -9.71 -4.02 -6.86
CA GLY A 221 -10.53 -2.83 -6.97
C GLY A 221 -9.98 -1.67 -7.78
N PHE A 222 -9.02 -1.87 -8.68
CA PHE A 222 -8.52 -0.79 -9.51
C PHE A 222 -9.43 -0.51 -10.71
N SER A 223 -10.63 0.03 -10.48
CA SER A 223 -11.40 0.74 -11.49
C SER A 223 -11.01 2.24 -11.47
N ASN A 224 -10.86 2.84 -12.63
CA ASN A 224 -10.28 4.20 -12.83
C ASN A 224 -11.07 5.36 -12.17
N THR A 225 -12.06 5.13 -11.35
CA THR A 225 -13.04 6.15 -11.06
C THR A 225 -13.29 6.50 -9.60
N LEU A 226 -12.99 5.65 -8.61
CA LEU A 226 -13.28 5.96 -7.21
C LEU A 226 -12.39 5.20 -6.24
N LEU A 227 -12.29 5.78 -5.09
CA LEU A 227 -11.73 5.26 -3.89
C LEU A 227 -12.48 4.05 -3.43
N ASP A 228 -11.82 2.92 -3.40
CA ASP A 228 -12.50 1.74 -2.95
C ASP A 228 -12.59 1.73 -1.41
N TYR A 229 -11.49 1.96 -0.71
CA TYR A 229 -11.51 2.03 0.76
C TYR A 229 -10.19 2.53 1.37
N ILE A 230 -10.22 2.86 2.68
CA ILE A 230 -9.01 3.09 3.49
C ILE A 230 -9.02 2.11 4.66
N GLU A 231 -7.87 1.54 4.97
CA GLU A 231 -7.67 0.82 6.23
C GLU A 231 -6.80 1.68 7.19
N PRO A 232 -7.41 2.54 8.02
CA PRO A 232 -6.66 3.39 8.95
C PRO A 232 -5.99 2.57 10.06
N PHE A 233 -6.60 1.46 10.45
CA PHE A 233 -6.10 0.50 11.41
C PHE A 233 -6.39 -0.92 10.92
N PRO A 234 -5.56 -1.92 11.29
CA PRO A 234 -5.82 -3.31 10.96
C PRO A 234 -7.25 -3.73 11.31
N GLY A 235 -7.95 -4.32 10.32
CA GLY A 235 -9.32 -4.78 10.48
C GLY A 235 -10.38 -3.68 10.56
N ILE A 236 -10.07 -2.43 10.22
CA ILE A 236 -11.02 -1.33 10.08
C ILE A 236 -10.91 -0.73 8.70
N HIS A 237 -11.92 -0.94 7.86
CA HIS A 237 -11.97 -0.42 6.50
C HIS A 237 -13.03 0.68 6.41
N LEU A 238 -12.64 1.88 6.01
CA LEU A 238 -13.55 2.98 5.66
C LEU A 238 -13.85 2.90 4.18
N VAL A 239 -15.11 2.73 3.85
CA VAL A 239 -15.63 2.62 2.47
C VAL A 239 -16.54 3.81 2.19
N PRO A 240 -16.07 4.84 1.49
CA PRO A 240 -16.92 5.95 1.09
C PRO A 240 -17.94 5.46 0.07
N LEU A 241 -19.22 5.62 0.38
CA LEU A 241 -20.34 5.26 -0.49
C LEU A 241 -21.04 6.52 -0.97
N GLN A 242 -21.25 6.61 -2.27
CA GLN A 242 -22.14 7.65 -2.80
C GLN A 242 -23.54 7.43 -2.24
N SER A 243 -24.11 8.44 -1.61
CA SER A 243 -25.35 8.34 -0.88
C SER A 243 -26.19 9.60 -1.04
N CYS A 244 -27.45 9.54 -0.62
CA CYS A 244 -28.37 10.68 -0.60
C CYS A 244 -28.16 11.61 0.60
N THR A 245 -26.92 11.77 1.04
CA THR A 245 -26.56 12.64 2.18
C THR A 245 -26.74 14.12 1.87
N LEU A 246 -26.74 14.96 2.92
CA LEU A 246 -26.96 16.39 2.79
C LEU A 246 -25.76 17.12 2.16
N PRO A 247 -26.01 18.01 1.18
CA PRO A 247 -24.98 18.85 0.60
C PRO A 247 -24.24 19.69 1.68
N PRO A 248 -22.91 19.94 1.52
CA PRO A 248 -22.08 19.67 0.35
C PRO A 248 -21.51 18.25 0.28
N ALA A 249 -21.80 17.37 1.23
CA ALA A 249 -21.35 16.00 1.19
C ALA A 249 -22.04 15.24 0.04
N THR A 250 -21.30 14.31 -0.57
CA THR A 250 -21.79 13.44 -1.64
C THR A 250 -21.67 11.97 -1.27
N HIS A 251 -20.97 11.68 -0.18
CA HIS A 251 -20.69 10.33 0.29
C HIS A 251 -20.85 10.24 1.81
N THR A 252 -21.27 9.07 2.28
CA THR A 252 -21.20 8.66 3.67
C THR A 252 -20.17 7.53 3.83
N ASN A 253 -19.63 7.35 5.02
CA ASN A 253 -18.65 6.31 5.29
C ASN A 253 -19.36 5.06 5.79
N CYS A 254 -19.31 3.99 5.00
CA CYS A 254 -19.56 2.66 5.51
C CYS A 254 -18.25 2.15 6.14
N VAL A 255 -18.33 1.48 7.28
CA VAL A 255 -17.15 0.94 7.96
C VAL A 255 -17.26 -0.57 8.07
N LEU A 256 -16.24 -1.31 7.60
CA LEU A 256 -16.12 -2.74 7.88
C LEU A 256 -15.18 -2.90 9.07
N ILE A 257 -15.60 -3.66 10.09
CA ILE A 257 -14.84 -3.85 11.34
C ILE A 257 -14.70 -5.34 11.62
N GLY A 258 -13.47 -5.78 11.81
CA GLY A 258 -13.12 -7.15 12.17
C GLY A 258 -12.26 -7.86 11.13
N GLU A 259 -11.80 -9.06 11.45
CA GLU A 259 -10.97 -9.90 10.59
C GLU A 259 -11.61 -11.27 10.36
N GLU A 260 -11.89 -12.05 11.42
CA GLU A 260 -12.61 -13.34 11.31
C GLU A 260 -14.12 -13.13 11.16
N SER A 261 -14.69 -12.23 11.98
CA SER A 261 -16.09 -11.82 11.97
C SER A 261 -16.17 -10.35 11.57
N ILE A 262 -16.67 -10.06 10.37
CA ILE A 262 -16.69 -8.72 9.81
C ILE A 262 -18.07 -8.11 10.01
N TYR A 263 -18.15 -7.02 10.76
CA TYR A 263 -19.36 -6.21 10.92
C TYR A 263 -19.36 -5.05 9.94
N ILE A 264 -20.52 -4.80 9.32
CA ILE A 264 -20.74 -3.74 8.33
C ILE A 264 -21.51 -2.63 9.02
N VAL A 265 -20.92 -1.44 9.12
CA VAL A 265 -21.50 -0.30 9.83
C VAL A 265 -21.99 0.74 8.81
N ASP A 266 -23.22 1.19 8.94
CA ASP A 266 -23.83 2.25 8.16
C ASP A 266 -23.69 2.09 6.62
N PRO A 267 -24.22 1.03 6.02
CA PRO A 267 -24.17 0.83 4.57
C PRO A 267 -25.21 1.73 3.85
N GLY A 268 -24.88 2.99 3.63
CA GLY A 268 -25.77 4.03 3.15
C GLY A 268 -25.97 4.13 1.63
N ALA A 269 -25.48 3.18 0.83
CA ALA A 269 -25.64 3.19 -0.62
C ALA A 269 -27.09 2.93 -1.03
N SER A 270 -27.66 3.78 -1.88
CA SER A 270 -29.01 3.62 -2.44
C SER A 270 -29.02 3.15 -3.89
N GLU A 271 -27.99 3.49 -4.67
CA GLU A 271 -27.87 3.12 -6.07
C GLU A 271 -27.38 1.68 -6.26
N THR A 272 -28.00 0.94 -7.17
CA THR A 272 -27.67 -0.47 -7.43
C THR A 272 -26.19 -0.67 -7.79
N SER A 273 -25.60 0.24 -8.55
CA SER A 273 -24.18 0.20 -8.91
C SER A 273 -23.28 0.32 -7.69
N GLU A 274 -23.63 1.20 -6.76
CA GLU A 274 -22.88 1.45 -5.54
C GLU A 274 -23.03 0.29 -4.54
N ILE A 275 -24.24 -0.28 -4.43
CA ILE A 275 -24.48 -1.50 -3.65
C ILE A 275 -23.66 -2.67 -4.21
N SER A 276 -23.59 -2.82 -5.54
CA SER A 276 -22.79 -3.86 -6.18
C SER A 276 -21.29 -3.66 -5.93
N ARG A 277 -20.82 -2.42 -5.95
CA ARG A 277 -19.43 -2.07 -5.58
C ARG A 277 -19.13 -2.44 -4.13
N LEU A 278 -20.04 -2.14 -3.21
CA LEU A 278 -19.91 -2.50 -1.80
C LEU A 278 -19.86 -4.03 -1.61
N PHE A 279 -20.69 -4.78 -2.32
CA PHE A 279 -20.63 -6.26 -2.29
C PHE A 279 -19.26 -6.78 -2.71
N THR A 280 -18.76 -6.32 -3.87
CA THR A 280 -17.44 -6.73 -4.36
C THR A 280 -16.37 -6.43 -3.32
N HIS A 281 -16.42 -5.25 -2.71
CA HIS A 281 -15.45 -4.85 -1.71
C HIS A 281 -15.50 -5.71 -0.44
N ILE A 282 -16.71 -6.02 0.07
CA ILE A 282 -16.89 -6.90 1.23
C ILE A 282 -16.35 -8.29 0.91
N ASP A 283 -16.69 -8.85 -0.25
CA ASP A 283 -16.20 -10.17 -0.67
C ASP A 283 -14.67 -10.21 -0.76
N GLU A 284 -14.04 -9.17 -1.32
CA GLU A 284 -12.58 -9.03 -1.38
C GLU A 284 -11.94 -8.93 0.01
N VAL A 285 -12.50 -8.14 0.92
CA VAL A 285 -12.02 -8.05 2.30
C VAL A 285 -12.11 -9.40 2.98
N CYS A 286 -13.26 -10.08 2.88
CA CYS A 286 -13.47 -11.42 3.45
C CYS A 286 -12.46 -12.43 2.90
N GLU A 287 -12.23 -12.44 1.58
CA GLU A 287 -11.25 -13.33 0.95
C GLU A 287 -9.81 -13.02 1.43
N ASN A 288 -9.49 -11.75 1.57
CA ASN A 288 -8.15 -11.31 1.96
C ASN A 288 -7.78 -11.67 3.40
N VAL A 289 -8.73 -11.57 4.33
CA VAL A 289 -8.49 -11.85 5.74
C VAL A 289 -8.92 -13.27 6.16
N GLY A 290 -9.61 -14.01 5.27
CA GLY A 290 -10.18 -15.32 5.61
C GLY A 290 -11.40 -15.23 6.52
N GLY A 291 -12.04 -14.07 6.59
CA GLY A 291 -13.20 -13.79 7.44
C GLY A 291 -14.55 -13.95 6.73
N THR A 292 -15.62 -13.73 7.48
CA THR A 292 -17.00 -13.76 6.95
C THR A 292 -17.82 -12.60 7.51
N PRO A 293 -18.81 -12.07 6.76
CA PRO A 293 -19.76 -11.11 7.29
C PRO A 293 -20.53 -11.70 8.48
N ALA A 294 -20.58 -10.98 9.60
CA ALA A 294 -21.18 -11.42 10.85
C ALA A 294 -22.43 -10.64 11.26
N GLY A 295 -22.60 -9.42 10.75
CA GLY A 295 -23.76 -8.58 11.05
C GLY A 295 -23.63 -7.18 10.45
N ILE A 296 -24.76 -6.47 10.46
CA ILE A 296 -24.86 -5.07 10.03
C ILE A 296 -25.22 -4.23 11.26
N LEU A 297 -24.47 -3.16 11.49
CA LEU A 297 -24.69 -2.25 12.61
C LEU A 297 -25.14 -0.89 12.08
N LEU A 298 -26.29 -0.40 12.52
CA LEU A 298 -26.80 0.91 12.18
C LEU A 298 -26.62 1.88 13.36
N THR A 299 -25.93 2.99 13.12
CA THR A 299 -25.86 4.07 14.12
C THR A 299 -27.20 4.77 14.27
N HIS A 300 -27.94 4.91 13.15
CA HIS A 300 -29.29 5.48 13.07
C HIS A 300 -29.97 5.11 11.75
N ASP A 301 -31.24 5.54 11.56
CA ASP A 301 -32.12 5.13 10.48
C ASP A 301 -32.18 6.09 9.28
N HIS A 302 -31.30 7.06 9.17
CA HIS A 302 -31.28 7.90 7.98
C HIS A 302 -30.91 7.08 6.74
N PRO A 303 -31.54 7.36 5.58
CA PRO A 303 -31.30 6.59 4.34
C PRO A 303 -29.85 6.52 3.90
N ASP A 304 -29.10 7.59 4.13
CA ASP A 304 -27.66 7.66 3.81
C ASP A 304 -26.75 6.84 4.75
N HIS A 305 -27.36 6.13 5.73
CA HIS A 305 -26.70 5.20 6.63
C HIS A 305 -27.26 3.77 6.54
N CYS A 306 -28.50 3.59 6.11
CA CYS A 306 -29.16 2.28 6.17
C CYS A 306 -29.67 1.72 4.83
N ALA A 307 -29.61 2.49 3.73
CA ALA A 307 -30.28 2.12 2.48
C ALA A 307 -29.89 0.76 1.89
N ALA A 308 -28.64 0.31 2.05
CA ALA A 308 -28.19 -1.00 1.57
C ALA A 308 -28.34 -2.13 2.62
N ALA A 309 -28.80 -1.85 3.85
CA ALA A 309 -28.80 -2.83 4.93
C ALA A 309 -29.63 -4.08 4.59
N GLU A 310 -30.80 -3.92 4.01
CA GLU A 310 -31.68 -5.04 3.62
C GLU A 310 -31.00 -5.91 2.52
N ALA A 311 -30.39 -5.29 1.52
CA ALA A 311 -29.72 -5.98 0.42
C ALA A 311 -28.52 -6.80 0.93
N LEU A 312 -27.74 -6.23 1.84
CA LEU A 312 -26.61 -6.89 2.50
C LEU A 312 -27.08 -8.04 3.41
N SER A 313 -28.10 -7.80 4.21
CA SER A 313 -28.70 -8.84 5.08
C SER A 313 -29.16 -10.05 4.29
N LYS A 314 -29.83 -9.84 3.16
CA LYS A 314 -30.27 -10.92 2.25
C LYS A 314 -29.09 -11.65 1.60
N ARG A 315 -28.08 -10.91 1.12
CA ARG A 315 -26.94 -11.51 0.42
C ARG A 315 -26.09 -12.38 1.34
N TYR A 316 -25.78 -11.88 2.52
CA TYR A 316 -24.84 -12.54 3.46
C TYR A 316 -25.55 -13.36 4.55
N ASN A 317 -26.89 -13.36 4.58
CA ASN A 317 -27.70 -13.99 5.60
C ASN A 317 -27.30 -13.59 7.02
N VAL A 318 -27.15 -12.28 7.26
CA VAL A 318 -26.73 -11.70 8.53
C VAL A 318 -27.78 -10.79 9.12
N THR A 319 -27.78 -10.66 10.45
CA THR A 319 -28.73 -9.83 11.20
C THR A 319 -28.34 -8.35 11.14
N VAL A 320 -29.39 -7.49 11.05
CA VAL A 320 -29.23 -6.04 11.20
C VAL A 320 -29.47 -5.66 12.66
N TYR A 321 -28.50 -4.96 13.25
CA TYR A 321 -28.53 -4.46 14.63
C TYR A 321 -28.62 -2.94 14.60
N GLY A 322 -29.40 -2.36 15.48
CA GLY A 322 -29.53 -0.91 15.64
C GLY A 322 -30.31 -0.58 16.90
N HIS A 323 -30.46 0.70 17.20
CA HIS A 323 -31.32 1.14 18.29
C HIS A 323 -32.78 0.73 17.99
N PRO A 324 -33.57 0.27 18.99
CA PRO A 324 -34.97 -0.16 18.75
C PRO A 324 -35.82 0.86 18.02
N ALA A 325 -35.63 2.17 18.22
CA ALA A 325 -36.31 3.21 17.50
C ALA A 325 -35.93 3.29 16.00
N SER A 326 -34.77 2.79 15.62
CA SER A 326 -34.27 2.76 14.24
C SER A 326 -34.61 1.46 13.48
N LEU A 327 -35.06 0.43 14.19
CA LEU A 327 -35.40 -0.89 13.61
C LEU A 327 -36.90 -1.13 13.48
N GLY A 328 -37.74 -0.20 13.94
CA GLY A 328 -39.17 -0.34 14.05
C GLY A 328 -40.02 0.43 13.02
N SER A 329 -39.37 0.94 11.97
CA SER A 329 -40.07 1.66 10.89
C SER A 329 -40.13 0.84 9.61
#